data_e699a120f372e1ded1702fdbd5daf53b
#
_entry.id   e699a120f372e1ded1702fdbd5daf53b
#
_cell.length_a   1.000
_cell.length_b   1.000
_cell.length_c   1.000
_cell.angle_alpha   90.00
_cell.angle_beta   90.00
_cell.angle_gamma   90.00
#
_symmetry.space_group_name_H-M   'P 1'
#
loop_
_entity.id
_entity.type
_entity.pdbx_description
1 polymer ?
#
loop_
_entity_poly.entity_id
_entity_poly.type
_entity_poly.pdbx_seq_one_letter_code
_entity_poly.pdbx_strand_id
1 'polypeptide(L)'
;MDKIEELLNNPRTGLQKQALTDTSYKNIDHSLSDDDTNFELATYGDAVLKLALCKIYRDRKNAGIKFSDNLSKWKEKYESDEVLVRVIAKHYNLLNFLRYDEKGNGKPEEQKPQDYDHKGQNDKDRHKYLATAMEACIAVVYIENGENEVIEIVKKWIRWIDKETNSSDT
;
A
#
# COMPACT_ATOMS: atom_id res chain seq x y z
N MET A 1 -3.92 -16.58 -4.98
CA MET A 1 -3.77 -15.81 -3.72
C MET A 1 -2.32 -15.38 -3.66
N ASP A 2 -2.02 -14.10 -3.57
CA ASP A 2 -0.65 -13.60 -3.41
C ASP A 2 -0.29 -13.48 -1.91
N LYS A 3 0.98 -13.13 -1.63
CA LYS A 3 1.49 -13.08 -0.25
C LYS A 3 0.84 -11.97 0.59
N ILE A 4 0.36 -10.90 -0.01
CA ILE A 4 -0.42 -9.89 0.71
C ILE A 4 -1.80 -10.44 1.07
N GLU A 5 -2.49 -11.10 0.15
CA GLU A 5 -3.77 -11.76 0.46
C GLU A 5 -3.62 -12.82 1.57
N GLU A 6 -2.51 -13.58 1.58
CA GLU A 6 -2.21 -14.53 2.66
C GLU A 6 -2.00 -13.83 4.00
N LEU A 7 -1.21 -12.73 4.01
CA LEU A 7 -0.95 -11.92 5.19
C LEU A 7 -2.24 -11.33 5.76
N LEU A 8 -3.09 -10.76 4.91
CA LEU A 8 -4.34 -10.14 5.33
C LEU A 8 -5.31 -11.14 5.96
N ASN A 9 -5.50 -12.30 5.32
CA ASN A 9 -6.49 -13.27 5.76
C ASN A 9 -6.05 -14.07 6.99
N ASN A 10 -4.74 -14.22 7.24
CA ASN A 10 -4.24 -15.00 8.37
C ASN A 10 -2.84 -14.54 8.82
N PRO A 11 -2.74 -13.38 9.50
CA PRO A 11 -1.46 -12.87 9.98
C PRO A 11 -0.88 -13.77 11.08
N ARG A 12 0.18 -14.51 10.74
CA ARG A 12 0.79 -15.53 11.60
C ARG A 12 1.96 -14.99 12.41
N THR A 13 2.76 -14.09 11.83
CA THR A 13 3.98 -13.57 12.46
C THR A 13 3.75 -12.26 13.17
N GLY A 14 4.69 -11.89 14.05
CA GLY A 14 4.69 -10.58 14.71
C GLY A 14 4.75 -9.44 13.67
N LEU A 15 5.62 -9.57 12.64
CA LEU A 15 5.76 -8.58 11.58
C LEU A 15 4.46 -8.37 10.79
N GLN A 16 3.74 -9.47 10.48
CA GLN A 16 2.46 -9.39 9.78
C GLN A 16 1.41 -8.64 10.59
N LYS A 17 1.34 -8.89 11.91
CA LYS A 17 0.44 -8.17 12.82
C LYS A 17 0.84 -6.71 12.97
N GLN A 18 2.13 -6.43 13.06
CA GLN A 18 2.69 -5.08 13.11
C GLN A 18 2.33 -4.28 11.85
N ALA A 19 2.48 -4.85 10.65
CA ALA A 19 2.10 -4.19 9.40
C ALA A 19 0.62 -3.77 9.34
N LEU A 20 -0.25 -4.51 10.02
CA LEU A 20 -1.68 -4.24 10.10
C LEU A 20 -2.08 -3.41 11.33
N THR A 21 -1.14 -2.80 12.03
CA THR A 21 -1.39 -1.98 13.21
C THR A 21 -0.95 -0.55 12.94
N ASP A 22 -1.91 0.33 12.71
CA ASP A 22 -1.66 1.77 12.53
C ASP A 22 -1.23 2.42 13.85
N THR A 23 -0.42 3.48 13.77
CA THR A 23 0.07 4.22 14.94
C THR A 23 -1.05 4.77 15.81
N SER A 24 -2.20 5.12 15.23
CA SER A 24 -3.36 5.60 15.97
C SER A 24 -3.98 4.55 16.89
N TYR A 25 -3.75 3.25 16.61
CA TYR A 25 -4.29 2.19 17.46
C TYR A 25 -3.75 2.21 18.88
N LYS A 26 -2.61 2.85 19.13
CA LYS A 26 -2.08 3.12 20.49
C LYS A 26 -3.04 3.94 21.37
N ASN A 27 -3.94 4.71 20.77
CA ASN A 27 -4.99 5.42 21.50
C ASN A 27 -6.03 4.47 22.10
N ILE A 28 -6.15 3.28 21.54
CA ILE A 28 -7.07 2.22 21.98
C ILE A 28 -6.34 1.21 22.86
N ASP A 29 -5.14 0.80 22.47
CA ASP A 29 -4.30 -0.14 23.21
C ASP A 29 -3.02 0.55 23.68
N HIS A 30 -3.08 1.07 24.90
CA HIS A 30 -1.95 1.80 25.54
C HIS A 30 -0.76 0.91 25.91
N SER A 31 -0.85 -0.40 25.74
CA SER A 31 0.29 -1.32 25.95
C SER A 31 1.25 -1.34 24.76
N LEU A 32 0.82 -0.82 23.60
CA LEU A 32 1.62 -0.80 22.36
C LEU A 32 2.62 0.36 22.37
N SER A 33 3.84 0.07 21.92
CA SER A 33 4.88 1.04 21.56
C SER A 33 4.84 1.41 20.08
N ASP A 34 5.70 2.33 19.65
CA ASP A 34 5.88 2.64 18.23
C ASP A 34 6.37 1.41 17.44
N ASP A 35 7.21 0.58 18.07
CA ASP A 35 7.76 -0.64 17.47
C ASP A 35 6.71 -1.72 17.20
N ASP A 36 5.52 -1.61 17.82
CA ASP A 36 4.40 -2.52 17.61
C ASP A 36 3.49 -2.06 16.46
N THR A 37 3.78 -0.89 15.86
CA THR A 37 2.99 -0.28 14.79
C THR A 37 3.69 -0.39 13.44
N ASN A 38 2.97 -0.07 12.38
CA ASN A 38 3.45 -0.19 11.01
C ASN A 38 4.40 0.93 10.56
N PHE A 39 4.72 1.90 11.39
CA PHE A 39 5.45 3.11 11.01
C PHE A 39 6.84 2.83 10.40
N GLU A 40 7.68 2.05 11.09
CA GLU A 40 9.02 1.71 10.58
C GLU A 40 8.96 0.78 9.37
N LEU A 41 8.04 -0.20 9.41
CA LEU A 41 7.82 -1.11 8.29
C LEU A 41 7.37 -0.36 7.03
N ALA A 42 6.55 0.68 7.17
CA ALA A 42 6.13 1.50 6.03
C ALA A 42 7.31 2.24 5.39
N THR A 43 8.17 2.86 6.20
CA THR A 43 9.39 3.51 5.70
C THR A 43 10.28 2.53 4.94
N TYR A 44 10.44 1.32 5.46
CA TYR A 44 11.19 0.27 4.80
C TYR A 44 10.50 -0.19 3.50
N GLY A 45 9.19 -0.38 3.55
CA GLY A 45 8.38 -0.83 2.41
C GLY A 45 8.31 0.18 1.27
N ASP A 46 8.27 1.47 1.57
CA ASP A 46 8.37 2.54 0.58
C ASP A 46 9.68 2.41 -0.23
N ALA A 47 10.81 2.20 0.45
CA ALA A 47 12.09 2.00 -0.22
C ALA A 47 12.10 0.72 -1.08
N VAL A 48 11.52 -0.37 -0.59
CA VAL A 48 11.39 -1.65 -1.32
C VAL A 48 10.51 -1.50 -2.54
N LEU A 49 9.35 -0.85 -2.41
CA LEU A 49 8.44 -0.56 -3.52
C LEU A 49 9.13 0.24 -4.63
N LYS A 50 9.84 1.30 -4.25
CA LYS A 50 10.61 2.14 -5.18
C LYS A 50 11.67 1.35 -5.92
N LEU A 51 12.40 0.48 -5.21
CA LEU A 51 13.40 -0.40 -5.82
C LEU A 51 12.76 -1.38 -6.81
N ALA A 52 11.66 -2.03 -6.44
CA ALA A 52 10.93 -2.96 -7.30
C ALA A 52 10.44 -2.28 -8.58
N LEU A 53 9.87 -1.07 -8.48
CA LEU A 53 9.46 -0.27 -9.63
C LEU A 53 10.64 0.07 -10.55
N CYS A 54 11.78 0.50 -9.99
CA CYS A 54 12.99 0.78 -10.77
C CYS A 54 13.47 -0.44 -11.56
N LYS A 55 13.46 -1.63 -10.93
CA LYS A 55 13.84 -2.87 -11.59
C LYS A 55 12.88 -3.25 -12.71
N ILE A 56 11.58 -3.20 -12.45
CA ILE A 56 10.55 -3.48 -13.47
C ILE A 56 10.68 -2.55 -14.67
N TYR A 57 10.89 -1.25 -14.44
CA TYR A 57 11.11 -0.28 -15.52
C TYR A 57 12.36 -0.65 -16.36
N ARG A 58 13.47 -0.94 -15.70
CA ARG A 58 14.71 -1.33 -16.36
C ARG A 58 14.57 -2.59 -17.19
N ASP A 59 13.92 -3.62 -16.63
CA ASP A 59 13.71 -4.90 -17.32
C ASP A 59 12.82 -4.73 -18.56
N ARG A 60 11.73 -3.96 -18.45
CA ARG A 60 10.86 -3.62 -19.57
C ARG A 60 11.60 -2.84 -20.66
N LYS A 61 12.45 -1.89 -20.28
CA LYS A 61 13.28 -1.12 -21.22
C LYS A 61 14.29 -2.02 -21.94
N ASN A 62 14.94 -2.92 -21.22
CA ASN A 62 15.87 -3.90 -21.79
C ASN A 62 15.17 -4.88 -22.74
N ALA A 63 13.90 -5.20 -22.49
CA ALA A 63 13.05 -5.99 -23.38
C ALA A 63 12.51 -5.19 -24.61
N GLY A 64 12.97 -3.96 -24.81
CA GLY A 64 12.60 -3.15 -25.96
C GLY A 64 11.30 -2.34 -25.84
N ILE A 65 10.68 -2.32 -24.67
CA ILE A 65 9.48 -1.50 -24.43
C ILE A 65 9.89 -0.03 -24.36
N LYS A 66 9.28 0.78 -25.23
CA LYS A 66 9.48 2.24 -25.21
C LYS A 66 8.52 2.87 -24.22
N PHE A 67 9.05 3.74 -23.38
CA PHE A 67 8.26 4.54 -22.43
C PHE A 67 8.18 5.98 -22.94
N SER A 68 7.02 6.60 -22.80
CA SER A 68 6.82 8.05 -23.02
C SER A 68 7.48 8.86 -21.91
N ASP A 69 7.52 8.31 -20.71
CA ASP A 69 8.01 8.96 -19.49
C ASP A 69 9.39 8.48 -19.09
N ASN A 70 10.15 9.38 -18.44
CA ASN A 70 11.36 8.98 -17.73
C ASN A 70 11.05 8.15 -16.48
N LEU A 71 12.06 7.52 -15.90
CA LEU A 71 11.89 6.66 -14.72
C LEU A 71 11.17 7.35 -13.57
N SER A 72 11.45 8.63 -13.30
CA SER A 72 10.84 9.35 -12.16
C SER A 72 9.33 9.51 -12.32
N LYS A 73 8.88 10.01 -13.49
CA LYS A 73 7.45 10.16 -13.80
C LYS A 73 6.73 8.82 -13.85
N TRP A 74 7.37 7.83 -14.48
CA TRP A 74 6.80 6.49 -14.56
C TRP A 74 6.62 5.89 -13.16
N LYS A 75 7.61 6.02 -12.29
CA LYS A 75 7.56 5.53 -10.91
C LYS A 75 6.47 6.22 -10.09
N GLU A 76 6.39 7.57 -10.16
CA GLU A 76 5.39 8.38 -9.46
C GLU A 76 3.95 7.94 -9.76
N LYS A 77 3.67 7.49 -10.99
CA LYS A 77 2.36 6.95 -11.38
C LYS A 77 1.94 5.74 -10.53
N TYR A 78 2.88 4.95 -10.02
CA TYR A 78 2.59 3.68 -9.35
C TYR A 78 2.89 3.66 -7.85
N GLU A 79 3.55 4.68 -7.31
CA GLU A 79 3.96 4.74 -5.90
C GLU A 79 3.24 5.84 -5.09
N SER A 80 2.42 6.67 -5.72
CA SER A 80 1.76 7.76 -5.00
C SER A 80 0.77 7.24 -3.95
N ASP A 81 0.66 7.95 -2.81
CA ASP A 81 -0.32 7.62 -1.75
C ASP A 81 -1.73 7.49 -2.33
N GLU A 82 -2.09 8.37 -3.28
CA GLU A 82 -3.40 8.33 -3.93
C GLU A 82 -3.65 6.99 -4.64
N VAL A 83 -2.68 6.47 -5.36
CA VAL A 83 -2.78 5.20 -6.07
C VAL A 83 -2.79 4.03 -5.10
N LEU A 84 -1.92 4.06 -4.09
CA LEU A 84 -1.90 3.02 -3.05
C LEU A 84 -3.23 2.92 -2.32
N VAL A 85 -3.88 4.04 -2.04
CA VAL A 85 -5.20 4.06 -1.37
C VAL A 85 -6.31 3.65 -2.32
N ARG A 86 -6.47 4.36 -3.45
CA ARG A 86 -7.65 4.24 -4.32
C ARG A 86 -7.71 2.95 -5.12
N VAL A 87 -6.56 2.44 -5.50
CA VAL A 87 -6.48 1.23 -6.33
C VAL A 87 -6.08 0.03 -5.49
N ILE A 88 -4.93 0.12 -4.82
CA ILE A 88 -4.33 -1.06 -4.20
C ILE A 88 -5.03 -1.45 -2.89
N ALA A 89 -5.14 -0.53 -1.93
CA ALA A 89 -5.81 -0.81 -0.67
C ALA A 89 -7.29 -1.16 -0.86
N LYS A 90 -7.97 -0.50 -1.81
CA LYS A 90 -9.34 -0.82 -2.20
C LYS A 90 -9.44 -2.24 -2.75
N HIS A 91 -8.56 -2.63 -3.66
CA HIS A 91 -8.57 -3.97 -4.26
C HIS A 91 -8.41 -5.08 -3.23
N TYR A 92 -7.55 -4.88 -2.24
CA TYR A 92 -7.36 -5.81 -1.12
C TYR A 92 -8.40 -5.68 -0.02
N ASN A 93 -9.31 -4.69 -0.08
CA ASN A 93 -10.27 -4.40 0.98
C ASN A 93 -9.58 -4.22 2.36
N LEU A 94 -8.47 -3.49 2.36
CA LEU A 94 -7.51 -3.40 3.48
C LEU A 94 -8.14 -2.92 4.79
N LEU A 95 -9.13 -2.03 4.72
CA LEU A 95 -9.84 -1.50 5.90
C LEU A 95 -10.39 -2.58 6.82
N ASN A 96 -10.79 -3.72 6.27
CA ASN A 96 -11.36 -4.82 7.04
C ASN A 96 -10.33 -5.56 7.90
N PHE A 97 -9.04 -5.35 7.64
CA PHE A 97 -7.94 -6.06 8.28
C PHE A 97 -7.09 -5.15 9.18
N LEU A 98 -7.20 -3.84 8.99
CA LEU A 98 -6.35 -2.87 9.66
C LEU A 98 -6.85 -2.56 11.06
N ARG A 99 -5.96 -2.62 12.05
CA ARG A 99 -6.19 -2.11 13.40
C ARG A 99 -5.82 -0.62 13.44
N TYR A 100 -6.79 0.24 13.70
CA TYR A 100 -6.61 1.69 13.75
C TYR A 100 -7.67 2.33 14.65
N ASP A 101 -7.40 3.55 15.10
CA ASP A 101 -8.37 4.36 15.85
C ASP A 101 -9.24 5.16 14.87
N GLU A 102 -10.48 4.74 14.69
CA GLU A 102 -11.45 5.42 13.83
C GLU A 102 -11.67 6.88 14.23
N LYS A 103 -11.69 7.17 15.53
CA LYS A 103 -11.89 8.51 16.05
C LYS A 103 -10.64 9.38 15.90
N GLY A 104 -9.47 8.83 16.17
CA GLY A 104 -8.18 9.50 16.07
C GLY A 104 -7.81 9.88 14.64
N ASN A 105 -8.25 9.12 13.65
CA ASN A 105 -8.05 9.42 12.22
C ASN A 105 -9.11 10.38 11.64
N GLY A 106 -9.94 11.00 12.49
CA GLY A 106 -10.92 12.00 12.08
C GLY A 106 -12.08 11.47 11.24
N LYS A 107 -12.37 10.16 11.34
CA LYS A 107 -13.46 9.55 10.62
C LYS A 107 -14.80 9.82 11.27
N PRO A 108 -15.82 10.24 10.52
CA PRO A 108 -17.22 10.18 10.96
C PRO A 108 -17.63 8.69 11.12
N GLU A 109 -18.56 8.42 12.05
CA GLU A 109 -19.07 7.08 12.37
C GLU A 109 -19.70 6.30 11.19
N GLU A 110 -19.75 6.88 9.98
CA GLU A 110 -20.46 6.34 8.80
C GLU A 110 -19.56 5.98 7.61
N GLN A 111 -18.24 5.79 7.79
CA GLN A 111 -17.35 5.52 6.67
C GLN A 111 -17.46 4.08 6.14
N LYS A 112 -18.19 3.96 5.03
CA LYS A 112 -18.38 2.75 4.22
C LYS A 112 -17.24 2.59 3.19
N PRO A 113 -17.11 1.44 2.51
CA PRO A 113 -16.11 1.20 1.45
C PRO A 113 -16.03 2.24 0.31
N GLN A 114 -16.95 3.20 0.27
CA GLN A 114 -16.99 4.32 -0.67
C GLN A 114 -15.88 5.36 -0.43
N ASP A 115 -15.21 5.31 0.72
CA ASP A 115 -14.24 6.34 1.14
C ASP A 115 -12.90 6.29 0.40
N TYR A 116 -12.65 5.25 -0.39
CA TYR A 116 -11.50 5.21 -1.30
C TYR A 116 -11.61 6.20 -2.48
N ASP A 117 -12.79 6.73 -2.77
CA ASP A 117 -13.07 7.50 -3.98
C ASP A 117 -13.20 9.03 -3.79
N HIS A 118 -13.01 9.57 -2.58
CA HIS A 118 -13.16 11.00 -2.33
C HIS A 118 -12.07 11.86 -2.96
N LYS A 119 -12.49 12.78 -3.84
CA LYS A 119 -11.65 13.78 -4.55
C LYS A 119 -11.71 15.15 -3.86
N GLY A 120 -11.34 15.27 -2.60
CA GLY A 120 -11.30 16.57 -1.91
C GLY A 120 -9.87 17.00 -1.60
N GLN A 121 -9.55 18.28 -1.77
CA GLN A 121 -8.22 18.87 -1.50
C GLN A 121 -7.77 18.72 -0.03
N ASN A 122 -8.69 18.46 0.89
CA ASN A 122 -8.42 18.21 2.32
C ASN A 122 -8.33 16.72 2.67
N ASP A 123 -8.44 15.81 1.70
CA ASP A 123 -8.51 14.36 1.91
C ASP A 123 -7.17 13.63 1.77
N LYS A 124 -6.10 14.32 1.33
CA LYS A 124 -4.78 13.68 1.12
C LYS A 124 -4.21 13.06 2.41
N ASP A 125 -4.49 13.68 3.55
CA ASP A 125 -4.01 13.16 4.84
C ASP A 125 -4.98 12.15 5.49
N ARG A 126 -6.23 12.14 5.06
CA ARG A 126 -7.31 11.38 5.71
C ARG A 126 -7.18 9.87 5.57
N HIS A 127 -6.56 9.42 4.47
CA HIS A 127 -6.39 8.00 4.16
C HIS A 127 -4.94 7.55 4.04
N LYS A 128 -4.00 8.42 4.42
CA LYS A 128 -2.56 8.11 4.37
C LYS A 128 -2.20 6.84 5.15
N TYR A 129 -2.91 6.55 6.24
CA TYR A 129 -2.73 5.31 7.01
C TYR A 129 -2.94 4.04 6.18
N LEU A 130 -3.75 4.09 5.10
CA LEU A 130 -3.93 2.96 4.18
C LEU A 130 -2.72 2.77 3.26
N ALA A 131 -2.15 3.88 2.73
CA ALA A 131 -0.91 3.82 1.98
C ALA A 131 0.22 3.28 2.86
N THR A 132 0.38 3.83 4.07
CA THR A 132 1.32 3.39 5.09
C THR A 132 1.21 1.89 5.37
N ALA A 133 -0.02 1.36 5.53
CA ALA A 133 -0.23 -0.06 5.77
C ALA A 133 0.12 -0.92 4.54
N MET A 134 -0.15 -0.45 3.31
CA MET A 134 0.25 -1.17 2.10
C MET A 134 1.76 -1.22 1.93
N GLU A 135 2.46 -0.13 2.21
CA GLU A 135 3.92 -0.10 2.26
C GLU A 135 4.47 -1.08 3.30
N ALA A 136 3.90 -1.08 4.51
CA ALA A 136 4.29 -2.02 5.56
C ALA A 136 4.06 -3.49 5.14
N CYS A 137 2.97 -3.80 4.44
CA CYS A 137 2.73 -5.14 3.90
C CYS A 137 3.81 -5.54 2.87
N ILE A 138 4.24 -4.61 1.99
CA ILE A 138 5.36 -4.85 1.05
C ILE A 138 6.66 -5.12 1.80
N ALA A 139 6.94 -4.39 2.90
CA ALA A 139 8.11 -4.65 3.74
C ALA A 139 8.11 -6.09 4.28
N VAL A 140 6.98 -6.52 4.83
CA VAL A 140 6.85 -7.88 5.38
C VAL A 140 7.03 -8.94 4.30
N VAL A 141 6.40 -8.78 3.14
CA VAL A 141 6.60 -9.70 2.01
C VAL A 141 8.08 -9.76 1.61
N TYR A 142 8.75 -8.63 1.55
CA TYR A 142 10.19 -8.61 1.24
C TYR A 142 11.03 -9.35 2.28
N ILE A 143 10.78 -9.11 3.56
CA ILE A 143 11.52 -9.72 4.67
C ILE A 143 11.31 -11.23 4.72
N GLU A 144 10.07 -11.69 4.55
CA GLU A 144 9.70 -13.09 4.71
C GLU A 144 9.84 -13.93 3.42
N ASN A 145 9.67 -13.32 2.24
CA ASN A 145 9.60 -14.03 0.97
C ASN A 145 10.63 -13.58 -0.07
N GLY A 146 11.29 -12.44 0.17
CA GLY A 146 12.34 -11.92 -0.69
C GLY A 146 11.85 -11.07 -1.86
N GLU A 147 12.81 -10.54 -2.60
CA GLU A 147 12.60 -9.53 -3.63
C GLU A 147 11.74 -10.02 -4.80
N ASN A 148 11.93 -11.24 -5.24
CA ASN A 148 11.21 -11.77 -6.41
C ASN A 148 9.70 -11.79 -6.18
N GLU A 149 9.25 -12.11 -4.97
CA GLU A 149 7.82 -12.10 -4.63
C GLU A 149 7.26 -10.68 -4.67
N VAL A 150 7.99 -9.71 -4.14
CA VAL A 150 7.60 -8.29 -4.21
C VAL A 150 7.48 -7.85 -5.67
N ILE A 151 8.45 -8.19 -6.53
CA ILE A 151 8.41 -7.82 -7.95
C ILE A 151 7.14 -8.37 -8.63
N GLU A 152 6.76 -9.62 -8.36
CA GLU A 152 5.54 -10.20 -8.94
C GLU A 152 4.27 -9.51 -8.43
N ILE A 153 4.21 -9.17 -7.16
CA ILE A 153 3.11 -8.40 -6.57
C ILE A 153 3.03 -7.01 -7.23
N VAL A 154 4.14 -6.29 -7.34
CA VAL A 154 4.18 -4.95 -7.94
C VAL A 154 3.80 -4.99 -9.43
N LYS A 155 4.20 -6.01 -10.17
CA LYS A 155 3.73 -6.23 -11.55
C LYS A 155 2.21 -6.41 -11.62
N LYS A 156 1.61 -7.09 -10.63
CA LYS A 156 0.15 -7.23 -10.51
C LYS A 156 -0.52 -5.89 -10.24
N TRP A 157 0.04 -5.08 -9.34
CA TRP A 157 -0.43 -3.74 -9.02
C TRP A 157 -0.39 -2.80 -10.23
N ILE A 158 0.70 -2.81 -10.98
CA ILE A 158 0.82 -2.03 -12.22
C ILE A 158 -0.33 -2.35 -13.19
N ARG A 159 -0.70 -3.63 -13.36
CA ARG A 159 -1.82 -4.01 -14.22
C ARG A 159 -3.17 -3.49 -13.72
N TRP A 160 -3.39 -3.45 -12.40
CA TRP A 160 -4.62 -2.90 -11.83
C TRP A 160 -4.71 -1.39 -12.02
N ILE A 161 -3.62 -0.68 -11.76
CA ILE A 161 -3.53 0.76 -11.91
C ILE A 161 -3.74 1.17 -13.39
N ASP A 162 -3.09 0.48 -14.31
CA ASP A 162 -3.25 0.75 -15.74
C ASP A 162 -4.70 0.50 -16.22
N LYS A 163 -5.37 -0.50 -15.68
CA LYS A 163 -6.78 -0.79 -15.99
C LYS A 163 -7.71 0.31 -15.49
N GLU A 164 -7.54 0.77 -14.24
CA GLU A 164 -8.35 1.85 -13.66
C GLU A 164 -8.16 3.16 -14.43
N THR A 165 -6.91 3.52 -14.75
CA THR A 165 -6.59 4.75 -15.50
C THR A 165 -7.25 4.76 -16.88
N ASN A 166 -7.21 3.64 -17.61
CA ASN A 166 -7.81 3.53 -18.94
C ASN A 166 -9.35 3.49 -18.91
N SER A 167 -9.96 3.12 -17.78
CA SER A 167 -11.43 3.09 -17.63
C SER A 167 -12.00 4.46 -17.28
N SER A 168 -11.17 5.41 -16.83
CA SER A 168 -11.58 6.77 -16.45
C SER A 168 -11.59 7.74 -17.65
N ASP A 169 -11.03 7.35 -18.79
CA ASP A 169 -10.92 8.17 -20.02
C ASP A 169 -12.05 7.87 -21.02
N THR A 170 -13.04 7.04 -20.66
CA THR A 170 -14.21 6.70 -21.49
C THR A 170 -15.49 7.24 -20.88
#